data_a789730d25c70e40a9379c3dbd7a93b7
#
_entry.id   a789730d25c70e40a9379c3dbd7a93b7
#
_cell.length_a   1.000
_cell.length_b   1.000
_cell.length_c   1.000
_cell.angle_alpha   90.00
_cell.angle_beta   90.00
_cell.angle_gamma   90.00
#
_symmetry.space_group_name_H-M   'P 1'
#
loop_
_entity.id
_entity.type
_entity.pdbx_description
1 polymer ?
#
loop_
_entity_poly.entity_id
_entity_poly.type
_entity_poly.pdbx_seq_one_letter_code
_entity_poly.pdbx_strand_id
1 'polypeptide(L)'
;WGLYAIPGGEWKGKVYNGAAEWLKSWAKVPAADWLELMKQWNPVKFDARQWARMAKEMGVKYVKITTKHHEGFCLWPSQYSQYTVAQTPYRKDILGELVKAYNDEGIDVHFYFSVMDWSHPDYRYEITSKEDSIAFSRFLTFTDHQLKELATRYPTVKDFWFDGTWDASIKKNGWWTA
;
A
#
# COMPACT_ATOMS: atom_id res chain seq x y z
N TRP A 1 -4.05 5.94 1.48
CA TRP A 1 -2.96 6.75 2.01
C TRP A 1 -1.62 6.13 1.60
N GLY A 2 -0.64 6.94 1.21
CA GLY A 2 0.66 6.49 0.73
C GLY A 2 1.59 7.68 0.50
N LEU A 3 2.79 7.47 -0.06
CA LEU A 3 3.75 8.54 -0.35
C LEU A 3 3.18 9.58 -1.32
N TYR A 4 2.28 9.16 -2.21
CA TYR A 4 1.58 10.05 -3.15
C TYR A 4 0.81 11.19 -2.47
N ALA A 5 0.50 11.07 -1.19
CA ALA A 5 -0.14 12.14 -0.42
C ALA A 5 0.79 13.36 -0.21
N ILE A 6 2.11 13.18 -0.33
CA ILE A 6 3.10 14.27 -0.18
C ILE A 6 3.06 15.19 -1.41
N PRO A 7 3.26 14.70 -2.65
CA PRO A 7 3.21 15.54 -3.84
C PRO A 7 1.79 15.96 -4.24
N GLY A 8 0.74 15.24 -3.79
CA GLY A 8 -0.65 15.64 -3.98
C GLY A 8 -1.08 15.85 -5.44
N GLY A 9 -0.49 15.12 -6.39
CA GLY A 9 -0.79 15.25 -7.81
C GLY A 9 0.14 16.19 -8.59
N GLU A 10 1.15 16.79 -7.93
CA GLU A 10 2.15 17.63 -8.59
C GLU A 10 3.53 16.98 -8.55
N TRP A 11 4.29 17.06 -9.66
CA TRP A 11 5.67 16.57 -9.71
C TRP A 11 6.55 17.54 -10.49
N LYS A 12 7.59 18.07 -9.83
CA LYS A 12 8.58 19.01 -10.40
C LYS A 12 7.90 20.22 -11.11
N GLY A 13 6.88 20.82 -10.48
CA GLY A 13 6.17 21.99 -10.99
C GLY A 13 5.11 21.69 -12.06
N LYS A 14 4.87 20.41 -12.40
CA LYS A 14 3.81 20.00 -13.32
C LYS A 14 2.67 19.33 -12.56
N VAL A 15 1.45 19.86 -12.73
CA VAL A 15 0.22 19.25 -12.21
C VAL A 15 -0.25 18.15 -13.15
N TYR A 16 -0.62 17.01 -12.56
CA TYR A 16 -1.22 15.86 -13.24
C TYR A 16 -2.66 15.71 -12.77
N ASN A 17 -3.59 15.99 -13.68
CA ASN A 17 -5.02 15.87 -13.40
C ASN A 17 -5.43 14.40 -13.31
N GLY A 18 -6.10 14.03 -12.22
CA GLY A 18 -6.59 12.68 -11.97
C GLY A 18 -6.27 12.19 -10.57
N ALA A 19 -6.17 10.88 -10.42
CA ALA A 19 -5.93 10.22 -9.13
C ALA A 19 -4.46 10.35 -8.72
N ALA A 20 -4.19 11.08 -7.63
CA ALA A 20 -2.82 11.38 -7.17
C ALA A 20 -1.98 10.14 -6.86
N GLU A 21 -2.61 9.02 -6.48
CA GLU A 21 -1.97 7.74 -6.25
C GLU A 21 -1.35 7.10 -7.50
N TRP A 22 -1.74 7.58 -8.69
CA TRP A 22 -1.15 7.19 -9.97
C TRP A 22 0.00 8.10 -10.45
N LEU A 23 0.30 9.16 -9.70
CA LEU A 23 1.29 10.17 -10.08
C LEU A 23 2.65 9.55 -10.45
N LYS A 24 3.13 8.58 -9.65
CA LYS A 24 4.40 7.88 -9.90
C LYS A 24 4.45 7.28 -11.31
N SER A 25 3.35 6.66 -11.74
CA SER A 25 3.22 6.04 -13.06
C SER A 25 3.10 7.09 -14.17
N TRP A 26 2.19 8.06 -14.03
CA TRP A 26 1.93 9.08 -15.06
C TRP A 26 3.12 10.01 -15.29
N ALA A 27 3.79 10.42 -14.22
CA ALA A 27 4.99 11.24 -14.29
C ALA A 27 6.26 10.43 -14.57
N LYS A 28 6.15 9.09 -14.67
CA LYS A 28 7.28 8.15 -14.87
C LYS A 28 8.41 8.39 -13.89
N VAL A 29 8.05 8.59 -12.61
CA VAL A 29 9.02 8.93 -11.57
C VAL A 29 9.91 7.72 -11.29
N PRO A 30 11.25 7.87 -11.38
CA PRO A 30 12.17 6.81 -11.02
C PRO A 30 11.94 6.36 -9.57
N ALA A 31 12.13 5.06 -9.28
CA ALA A 31 11.94 4.52 -7.94
C ALA A 31 12.81 5.23 -6.89
N ALA A 32 14.06 5.55 -7.24
CA ALA A 32 14.97 6.27 -6.35
C ALA A 32 14.45 7.67 -5.96
N ASP A 33 13.94 8.44 -6.94
CA ASP A 33 13.36 9.78 -6.68
C ASP A 33 12.08 9.67 -5.81
N TRP A 34 11.26 8.64 -6.06
CA TRP A 34 10.05 8.41 -5.28
C TRP A 34 10.34 8.04 -3.83
N LEU A 35 11.42 7.28 -3.60
CA LEU A 35 11.89 6.90 -2.27
C LEU A 35 12.30 8.10 -1.41
N GLU A 36 12.80 9.16 -2.02
CA GLU A 36 13.18 10.37 -1.28
C GLU A 36 11.98 10.96 -0.53
N LEU A 37 10.74 10.72 -0.99
CA LEU A 37 9.52 11.14 -0.29
C LEU A 37 9.38 10.49 1.09
N MET A 38 9.97 9.31 1.31
CA MET A 38 9.95 8.66 2.63
C MET A 38 10.61 9.53 3.71
N LYS A 39 11.60 10.34 3.35
CA LYS A 39 12.28 11.28 4.26
C LYS A 39 11.34 12.39 4.76
N GLN A 40 10.25 12.64 4.04
CA GLN A 40 9.25 13.66 4.35
C GLN A 40 8.00 13.05 5.03
N TRP A 41 7.86 11.72 5.06
CA TRP A 41 6.72 11.05 5.65
C TRP A 41 6.76 11.15 7.17
N ASN A 42 6.09 12.17 7.69
CA ASN A 42 5.98 12.40 9.13
C ASN A 42 4.62 13.00 9.50
N PRO A 43 3.54 12.20 9.54
CA PRO A 43 2.18 12.67 9.80
C PRO A 43 1.98 13.02 11.28
N VAL A 44 2.62 14.08 11.76
CA VAL A 44 2.61 14.52 13.19
C VAL A 44 1.22 14.86 13.72
N LYS A 45 0.25 15.16 12.84
CA LYS A 45 -1.14 15.47 13.24
C LYS A 45 -2.06 14.23 13.19
N PHE A 46 -1.52 13.05 12.85
CA PHE A 46 -2.29 11.83 12.81
C PHE A 46 -2.67 11.39 14.24
N ASP A 47 -3.96 11.17 14.46
CA ASP A 47 -4.53 10.63 15.70
C ASP A 47 -5.56 9.56 15.34
N ALA A 48 -5.15 8.30 15.42
CA ALA A 48 -5.99 7.15 15.09
C ALA A 48 -7.24 7.08 15.97
N ARG A 49 -7.13 7.44 17.27
CA ARG A 49 -8.26 7.42 18.20
C ARG A 49 -9.29 8.48 17.85
N GLN A 50 -8.83 9.69 17.49
CA GLN A 50 -9.72 10.76 17.06
C GLN A 50 -10.48 10.33 15.79
N TRP A 51 -9.78 9.75 14.82
CA TRP A 51 -10.41 9.27 13.57
C TRP A 51 -11.45 8.19 13.85
N ALA A 52 -11.13 7.21 14.73
CA ALA A 52 -12.06 6.14 15.08
C ALA A 52 -13.32 6.67 15.79
N ARG A 53 -13.17 7.62 16.74
CA ARG A 53 -14.32 8.27 17.40
C ARG A 53 -15.20 9.02 16.41
N MET A 54 -14.62 9.82 15.51
CA MET A 54 -15.37 10.52 14.47
C MET A 54 -16.13 9.55 13.57
N ALA A 55 -15.50 8.46 13.15
CA ALA A 55 -16.16 7.42 12.37
C ALA A 55 -17.32 6.77 13.13
N LYS A 56 -17.16 6.53 14.44
CA LYS A 56 -18.23 6.00 15.32
C LYS A 56 -19.41 6.95 15.40
N GLU A 57 -19.16 8.24 15.62
CA GLU A 57 -20.19 9.28 15.67
C GLU A 57 -20.96 9.39 14.34
N MET A 58 -20.28 9.19 13.22
CA MET A 58 -20.89 9.13 11.88
C MET A 58 -21.67 7.84 11.62
N GLY A 59 -21.68 6.88 12.54
CA GLY A 59 -22.37 5.60 12.39
C GLY A 59 -21.66 4.57 11.51
N VAL A 60 -20.37 4.75 11.21
CA VAL A 60 -19.55 3.82 10.41
C VAL A 60 -19.50 2.47 11.12
N LYS A 61 -19.69 1.38 10.36
CA LYS A 61 -19.67 0.00 10.86
C LYS A 61 -18.37 -0.74 10.53
N TYR A 62 -17.75 -0.38 9.43
CA TYR A 62 -16.46 -0.93 9.02
C TYR A 62 -15.63 0.12 8.28
N VAL A 63 -14.32 -0.08 8.27
CA VAL A 63 -13.38 0.72 7.48
C VAL A 63 -12.53 -0.20 6.63
N LYS A 64 -12.14 0.29 5.44
CA LYS A 64 -11.17 -0.37 4.59
C LYS A 64 -9.91 0.49 4.51
N ILE A 65 -8.81 -0.04 5.03
CA ILE A 65 -7.55 0.70 5.19
C ILE A 65 -6.55 0.23 4.14
N THR A 66 -5.96 1.17 3.41
CA THR A 66 -4.84 0.88 2.50
C THR A 66 -3.63 0.40 3.30
N THR A 67 -3.18 -0.81 3.05
CA THR A 67 -1.92 -1.34 3.60
C THR A 67 -0.75 -0.94 2.72
N LYS A 68 -0.87 -1.21 1.42
CA LYS A 68 0.06 -0.85 0.36
C LYS A 68 -0.71 -0.52 -0.91
N HIS A 69 -0.41 0.62 -1.56
CA HIS A 69 -0.92 0.96 -2.88
C HIS A 69 0.08 0.53 -3.97
N HIS A 70 -0.23 0.74 -5.25
CA HIS A 70 0.59 0.36 -6.42
C HIS A 70 2.03 0.87 -6.36
N GLU A 71 2.29 1.95 -5.63
CA GLU A 71 3.65 2.52 -5.45
C GLU A 71 4.58 1.68 -4.60
N GLY A 72 4.06 0.68 -3.85
CA GLY A 72 4.85 -0.25 -3.05
C GLY A 72 5.15 0.18 -1.61
N PHE A 73 4.75 1.38 -1.17
CA PHE A 73 4.99 1.85 0.19
C PHE A 73 4.07 1.17 1.20
N CYS A 74 4.68 0.50 2.19
CA CYS A 74 3.96 -0.26 3.22
C CYS A 74 3.66 0.64 4.42
N LEU A 75 2.38 0.77 4.79
CA LEU A 75 1.92 1.50 5.98
C LEU A 75 2.12 0.71 7.29
N TRP A 76 2.81 -0.43 7.23
CA TRP A 76 3.26 -1.23 8.38
C TRP A 76 4.76 -1.51 8.27
N PRO A 77 5.43 -1.85 9.38
CA PRO A 77 6.87 -2.18 9.37
C PRO A 77 7.10 -3.60 8.81
N SER A 78 6.92 -3.76 7.49
CA SER A 78 7.15 -5.03 6.80
C SER A 78 8.60 -5.49 6.93
N GLN A 79 8.81 -6.78 7.17
CA GLN A 79 10.14 -7.40 7.18
C GLN A 79 10.66 -7.72 5.76
N TYR A 80 9.77 -7.66 4.77
CA TYR A 80 10.06 -8.04 3.39
C TYR A 80 10.35 -6.86 2.47
N SER A 81 10.17 -5.62 2.94
CA SER A 81 10.37 -4.41 2.14
C SER A 81 11.17 -3.36 2.90
N GLN A 82 12.01 -2.61 2.17
CA GLN A 82 12.63 -1.39 2.69
C GLN A 82 11.74 -0.15 2.51
N TYR A 83 10.63 -0.28 1.77
CA TYR A 83 9.65 0.79 1.53
C TYR A 83 8.55 0.76 2.58
N THR A 84 8.89 1.08 3.83
CA THR A 84 7.96 0.96 4.95
C THR A 84 7.95 2.19 5.84
N VAL A 85 6.89 2.38 6.59
CA VAL A 85 6.79 3.42 7.62
C VAL A 85 7.94 3.36 8.63
N ALA A 86 8.53 2.20 8.89
CA ALA A 86 9.66 2.04 9.81
C ALA A 86 10.93 2.80 9.33
N GLN A 87 11.06 3.05 8.03
CA GLN A 87 12.18 3.76 7.41
C GLN A 87 11.91 5.25 7.22
N THR A 88 10.80 5.77 7.75
CA THR A 88 10.41 7.18 7.69
C THR A 88 10.72 7.89 9.01
N PRO A 89 10.69 9.24 9.07
CA PRO A 89 10.75 9.96 10.35
C PRO A 89 9.66 9.60 11.35
N TYR A 90 8.49 9.16 10.88
CA TYR A 90 7.38 8.73 11.75
C TYR A 90 7.69 7.43 12.52
N ARG A 91 8.29 6.44 11.91
CA ARG A 91 8.80 5.17 12.48
C ARG A 91 7.80 4.30 13.24
N LYS A 92 6.52 4.64 13.26
CA LYS A 92 5.50 3.88 13.98
C LYS A 92 4.66 3.04 13.03
N ASP A 93 4.06 1.98 13.57
CA ASP A 93 3.13 1.11 12.87
C ASP A 93 1.75 1.77 12.74
N ILE A 94 1.55 2.51 11.66
CA ILE A 94 0.31 3.26 11.42
C ILE A 94 -0.91 2.35 11.26
N LEU A 95 -0.71 1.16 10.66
CA LEU A 95 -1.79 0.17 10.55
C LEU A 95 -2.18 -0.38 11.92
N GLY A 96 -1.19 -0.71 12.75
CA GLY A 96 -1.44 -1.18 14.12
C GLY A 96 -2.19 -0.14 14.95
N GLU A 97 -1.81 1.14 14.85
CA GLU A 97 -2.52 2.22 15.53
C GLU A 97 -3.98 2.34 15.06
N LEU A 98 -4.23 2.25 13.74
CA LEU A 98 -5.58 2.32 13.17
C LEU A 98 -6.41 1.09 13.54
N VAL A 99 -5.88 -0.12 13.34
CA VAL A 99 -6.57 -1.38 13.67
C VAL A 99 -7.02 -1.37 15.13
N LYS A 100 -6.11 -1.01 16.05
CA LYS A 100 -6.46 -0.93 17.47
C LYS A 100 -7.54 0.12 17.72
N ALA A 101 -7.39 1.33 17.19
CA ALA A 101 -8.33 2.41 17.46
C ALA A 101 -9.73 2.12 16.96
N TYR A 102 -9.88 1.57 15.75
CA TYR A 102 -11.19 1.21 15.21
C TYR A 102 -11.83 0.04 15.95
N ASN A 103 -11.05 -0.98 16.30
CA ASN A 103 -11.54 -2.11 17.09
C ASN A 103 -12.00 -1.67 18.49
N ASP A 104 -11.29 -0.76 19.14
CA ASP A 104 -11.69 -0.19 20.44
C ASP A 104 -13.07 0.50 20.38
N GLU A 105 -13.45 1.06 19.21
CA GLU A 105 -14.77 1.66 18.95
C GLU A 105 -15.82 0.66 18.41
N GLY A 106 -15.47 -0.61 18.28
CA GLY A 106 -16.35 -1.65 17.74
C GLY A 106 -16.62 -1.50 16.24
N ILE A 107 -15.66 -0.95 15.49
CA ILE A 107 -15.68 -0.80 14.04
C ILE A 107 -14.81 -1.87 13.42
N ASP A 108 -15.36 -2.66 12.50
CA ASP A 108 -14.64 -3.71 11.80
C ASP A 108 -13.57 -3.12 10.86
N VAL A 109 -12.41 -3.75 10.83
CA VAL A 109 -11.29 -3.34 9.96
C VAL A 109 -11.10 -4.36 8.85
N HIS A 110 -11.01 -3.86 7.64
CA HIS A 110 -10.68 -4.58 6.41
C HIS A 110 -9.45 -3.95 5.78
N PHE A 111 -8.64 -4.75 5.09
CA PHE A 111 -7.46 -4.25 4.41
C PHE A 111 -7.67 -4.14 2.89
N TYR A 112 -7.26 -3.01 2.32
CA TYR A 112 -6.97 -2.88 0.91
C TYR A 112 -5.51 -3.25 0.67
N PHE A 113 -5.24 -4.07 -0.32
CA PHE A 113 -3.90 -4.46 -0.72
C PHE A 113 -3.77 -4.43 -2.24
N SER A 114 -2.81 -3.66 -2.76
CA SER A 114 -2.48 -3.71 -4.19
C SER A 114 -1.64 -4.93 -4.50
N VAL A 115 -2.06 -5.71 -5.50
CA VAL A 115 -1.27 -6.82 -6.06
C VAL A 115 -0.22 -6.34 -7.06
N MET A 116 -0.29 -5.08 -7.50
CA MET A 116 0.78 -4.41 -8.26
C MET A 116 1.79 -3.78 -7.30
N ASP A 117 3.04 -3.68 -7.73
CA ASP A 117 4.09 -2.97 -6.99
C ASP A 117 5.11 -2.36 -7.97
N TRP A 118 4.91 -1.08 -8.27
CA TRP A 118 5.78 -0.34 -9.22
C TRP A 118 7.18 -0.05 -8.71
N SER A 119 7.47 -0.36 -7.45
CA SER A 119 8.78 -0.17 -6.84
C SER A 119 9.56 -1.47 -6.68
N HIS A 120 8.88 -2.63 -6.78
CA HIS A 120 9.54 -3.92 -6.65
C HIS A 120 10.35 -4.25 -7.91
N PRO A 121 11.65 -4.59 -7.79
CA PRO A 121 12.52 -4.82 -8.95
C PRO A 121 12.11 -6.03 -9.80
N ASP A 122 11.42 -6.99 -9.23
CA ASP A 122 10.95 -8.19 -9.90
C ASP A 122 9.50 -8.10 -10.42
N TYR A 123 8.79 -6.97 -10.17
CA TYR A 123 7.49 -6.74 -10.77
C TYR A 123 7.62 -6.56 -12.28
N ARG A 124 6.74 -7.19 -13.04
CA ARG A 124 6.70 -7.13 -14.52
C ARG A 124 5.30 -6.79 -14.99
N TYR A 125 5.19 -5.77 -15.83
CA TYR A 125 3.95 -5.45 -16.55
C TYR A 125 3.65 -6.49 -17.62
N GLU A 126 4.70 -7.01 -18.28
CA GLU A 126 4.59 -8.06 -19.28
C GLU A 126 5.68 -9.11 -19.01
N ILE A 127 5.31 -10.37 -19.22
CA ILE A 127 6.24 -11.50 -19.16
C ILE A 127 6.52 -11.91 -20.61
N THR A 128 7.68 -11.51 -21.10
CA THR A 128 8.11 -11.72 -22.49
C THR A 128 9.24 -12.71 -22.61
N SER A 129 9.86 -13.08 -21.49
CA SER A 129 11.01 -13.96 -21.43
C SER A 129 10.92 -14.96 -20.27
N LYS A 130 11.78 -15.96 -20.26
CA LYS A 130 11.93 -16.88 -19.13
C LYS A 130 12.46 -16.14 -17.89
N GLU A 131 13.33 -15.18 -18.08
CA GLU A 131 13.90 -14.32 -17.03
C GLU A 131 12.78 -13.49 -16.36
N ASP A 132 11.85 -12.93 -17.14
CA ASP A 132 10.69 -12.21 -16.59
C ASP A 132 9.80 -13.14 -15.77
N SER A 133 9.56 -14.36 -16.25
CA SER A 133 8.78 -15.35 -15.52
C SER A 133 9.42 -15.71 -14.17
N ILE A 134 10.75 -15.88 -14.14
CA ILE A 134 11.50 -16.15 -12.91
C ILE A 134 11.42 -14.94 -11.96
N ALA A 135 11.64 -13.73 -12.47
CA ALA A 135 11.53 -12.51 -11.69
C ALA A 135 10.14 -12.37 -11.06
N PHE A 136 9.10 -12.52 -11.88
CA PHE A 136 7.72 -12.40 -11.39
C PHE A 136 7.35 -13.50 -10.37
N SER A 137 7.89 -14.72 -10.49
CA SER A 137 7.72 -15.76 -9.47
C SER A 137 8.30 -15.33 -8.12
N ARG A 138 9.45 -14.65 -8.09
CA ARG A 138 10.01 -14.08 -6.85
C ARG A 138 9.10 -12.97 -6.30
N PHE A 139 8.55 -12.11 -7.17
CA PHE A 139 7.59 -11.10 -6.78
C PHE A 139 6.33 -11.70 -6.14
N LEU A 140 5.81 -12.80 -6.67
CA LEU A 140 4.67 -13.49 -6.06
C LEU A 140 5.01 -14.06 -4.67
N THR A 141 6.19 -14.65 -4.51
CA THR A 141 6.66 -15.12 -3.21
C THR A 141 6.76 -13.97 -2.21
N PHE A 142 7.27 -12.82 -2.64
CA PHE A 142 7.30 -11.61 -1.85
C PHE A 142 5.88 -11.15 -1.44
N THR A 143 4.94 -11.16 -2.38
CA THR A 143 3.54 -10.78 -2.13
C THR A 143 2.87 -11.73 -1.13
N ASP A 144 3.07 -13.04 -1.28
CA ASP A 144 2.57 -14.05 -0.35
C ASP A 144 3.11 -13.85 1.07
N HIS A 145 4.40 -13.56 1.20
CA HIS A 145 5.01 -13.24 2.49
C HIS A 145 4.40 -12.01 3.14
N GLN A 146 4.16 -10.93 2.37
CA GLN A 146 3.51 -9.72 2.88
C GLN A 146 2.08 -9.99 3.34
N LEU A 147 1.30 -10.77 2.59
CA LEU A 147 -0.07 -11.13 2.96
C LEU A 147 -0.12 -11.98 4.23
N LYS A 148 0.77 -12.96 4.36
CA LYS A 148 0.92 -13.76 5.59
C LYS A 148 1.33 -12.90 6.78
N GLU A 149 2.27 -11.98 6.57
CA GLU A 149 2.69 -11.03 7.60
C GLU A 149 1.53 -10.18 8.10
N LEU A 150 0.74 -9.59 7.18
CA LEU A 150 -0.43 -8.78 7.52
C LEU A 150 -1.49 -9.59 8.27
N ALA A 151 -1.81 -10.80 7.80
CA ALA A 151 -2.81 -11.66 8.40
C ALA A 151 -2.42 -12.13 9.82
N THR A 152 -1.12 -12.40 10.04
CA THR A 152 -0.63 -12.83 11.36
C THR A 152 -0.42 -11.68 12.33
N ARG A 153 0.01 -10.52 11.82
CA ARG A 153 0.29 -9.33 12.63
C ARG A 153 -0.99 -8.64 13.12
N TYR A 154 -2.06 -8.69 12.32
CA TYR A 154 -3.33 -8.03 12.62
C TYR A 154 -4.50 -9.03 12.60
N PRO A 155 -4.58 -9.94 13.58
CA PRO A 155 -5.51 -11.08 13.54
C PRO A 155 -6.98 -10.69 13.70
N THR A 156 -7.28 -9.44 14.05
CA THR A 156 -8.67 -8.92 14.17
C THR A 156 -9.21 -8.36 12.84
N VAL A 157 -8.38 -8.24 11.82
CA VAL A 157 -8.80 -7.80 10.48
C VAL A 157 -9.68 -8.86 9.83
N LYS A 158 -10.79 -8.43 9.20
CA LYS A 158 -11.85 -9.32 8.73
C LYS A 158 -11.57 -9.92 7.37
N ASP A 159 -11.08 -9.10 6.43
CA ASP A 159 -10.77 -9.54 5.07
C ASP A 159 -9.72 -8.65 4.37
N PHE A 160 -9.36 -9.07 3.16
CA PHE A 160 -8.53 -8.31 2.23
C PHE A 160 -9.32 -7.98 0.97
N TRP A 161 -9.28 -6.72 0.54
CA TRP A 161 -9.72 -6.30 -0.77
C TRP A 161 -8.52 -6.08 -1.68
N PHE A 162 -8.41 -6.90 -2.71
CA PHE A 162 -7.30 -6.86 -3.65
C PHE A 162 -7.60 -5.91 -4.80
N ASP A 163 -6.68 -4.98 -5.05
CA ASP A 163 -6.73 -4.05 -6.17
C ASP A 163 -5.58 -4.32 -7.14
N GLY A 164 -5.77 -3.93 -8.41
CA GLY A 164 -4.79 -4.17 -9.47
C GLY A 164 -4.97 -5.52 -10.18
N THR A 165 -5.95 -6.33 -9.79
CA THR A 165 -6.25 -7.63 -10.42
C THR A 165 -6.73 -7.50 -11.87
N TRP A 166 -7.20 -6.32 -12.25
CA TRP A 166 -7.60 -5.96 -13.61
C TRP A 166 -6.42 -5.67 -14.54
N ASP A 167 -5.21 -5.48 -14.01
CA ASP A 167 -4.02 -5.19 -14.81
C ASP A 167 -3.72 -6.31 -15.81
N ALA A 168 -3.27 -5.91 -17.00
CA ALA A 168 -3.03 -6.84 -18.09
C ALA A 168 -1.96 -7.88 -17.75
N SER A 169 -0.95 -7.51 -16.95
CA SER A 169 0.11 -8.42 -16.49
C SER A 169 -0.45 -9.55 -15.63
N ILE A 170 -1.39 -9.20 -14.75
CA ILE A 170 -2.05 -10.15 -13.85
C ILE A 170 -2.96 -11.08 -14.64
N LYS A 171 -3.80 -10.55 -15.56
CA LYS A 171 -4.77 -11.33 -16.34
C LYS A 171 -4.13 -12.24 -17.39
N LYS A 172 -3.18 -11.71 -18.18
CA LYS A 172 -2.53 -12.47 -19.26
C LYS A 172 -1.78 -13.70 -18.76
N ASN A 173 -1.26 -13.65 -17.56
CA ASN A 173 -0.40 -14.68 -17.02
C ASN A 173 -1.15 -15.69 -16.14
N GLY A 174 -2.48 -15.57 -16.03
CA GLY A 174 -3.31 -16.50 -15.24
C GLY A 174 -3.01 -16.48 -13.74
N TRP A 175 -2.45 -15.42 -13.23
CA TRP A 175 -1.94 -15.32 -11.86
C TRP A 175 -3.02 -14.99 -10.84
N TRP A 176 -4.13 -14.49 -11.33
CA TRP A 176 -5.32 -14.28 -10.54
C TRP A 176 -6.45 -15.06 -11.18
N THR A 177 -6.70 -16.25 -10.68
CA THR A 177 -7.90 -17.04 -10.96
C THR A 177 -8.85 -16.81 -9.79
N ALA A 178 -9.91 -16.05 -10.05
CA ALA A 178 -11.00 -15.90 -9.08
C ALA A 178 -11.76 -17.20 -8.93
#